data_b94854acefbe927ea48235782a06b552
#
_entry.id   b94854acefbe927ea48235782a06b552
#
_cell.length_a   1.000
_cell.length_b   1.000
_cell.length_c   1.000
_cell.angle_alpha   90.00
_cell.angle_beta   90.00
_cell.angle_gamma   90.00
#
_symmetry.space_group_name_H-M   'P 1'
#
loop_
_entity.id
_entity.type
_entity.pdbx_description
1 polymer ?
#
loop_
_entity_poly.entity_id
_entity_poly.type
_entity_poly.pdbx_seq_one_letter_code
_entity_poly.pdbx_strand_id
1 'polypeptide(L)'
;MTFNEINMITHIPYLGGGLLVDKDDPEFNQIVYNAAHNQLVASACAVRIGKKINPNFRIGCMMAAGSFYPYSCNPNDVMEARISNNKNWA
;
A
#
# COMPACT_ATOMS: atom_id res chain seq x y z
N MET A 1 9.60 1.25 -12.69
CA MET A 1 8.74 0.97 -11.51
C MET A 1 9.28 1.72 -10.31
N THR A 2 8.45 2.51 -9.64
CA THR A 2 8.90 3.38 -8.55
C THR A 2 8.81 2.74 -7.17
N PHE A 3 7.87 1.82 -6.95
CA PHE A 3 7.80 1.00 -5.76
C PHE A 3 7.14 -0.34 -6.06
N ASN A 4 7.33 -1.30 -5.15
CA ASN A 4 6.77 -2.63 -5.24
C ASN A 4 5.98 -2.94 -3.98
N GLU A 5 4.68 -3.24 -4.15
CA GLU A 5 3.82 -3.73 -3.07
C GLU A 5 3.87 -2.88 -1.79
N ILE A 6 3.74 -1.54 -1.92
CA ILE A 6 3.81 -0.62 -0.79
C ILE A 6 2.79 -0.97 0.31
N ASN A 7 1.67 -1.55 -0.07
CA ASN A 7 0.63 -1.96 0.87
C ASN A 7 1.04 -3.14 1.75
N MET A 8 2.13 -3.84 1.42
CA MET A 8 2.67 -4.89 2.29
C MET A 8 3.46 -4.36 3.49
N ILE A 9 3.70 -3.04 3.56
CA ILE A 9 4.42 -2.43 4.68
C ILE A 9 3.71 -2.65 6.03
N THR A 10 2.39 -2.77 6.02
CA THR A 10 1.60 -3.06 7.22
C THR A 10 1.75 -4.51 7.70
N HIS A 11 2.09 -5.42 6.82
CA HIS A 11 2.25 -6.83 7.13
C HIS A 11 3.70 -7.20 7.45
N ILE A 12 4.62 -6.67 6.69
CA ILE A 12 6.06 -6.94 6.84
C ILE A 12 6.82 -5.61 6.85
N PRO A 13 6.78 -4.85 7.97
CA PRO A 13 7.35 -3.50 8.02
C PRO A 13 8.85 -3.44 7.70
N TYR A 14 9.62 -4.42 8.17
CA TYR A 14 11.06 -4.47 7.93
C TYR A 14 11.38 -4.66 6.46
N LEU A 15 10.77 -5.62 5.80
CA LEU A 15 11.02 -5.90 4.38
C LEU A 15 10.34 -4.88 3.47
N GLY A 16 9.14 -4.39 3.85
CA GLY A 16 8.39 -3.44 3.04
C GLY A 16 8.93 -2.01 3.09
N GLY A 17 9.47 -1.60 4.23
CA GLY A 17 9.92 -0.22 4.42
C GLY A 17 11.19 -0.04 5.25
N GLY A 18 11.86 -1.13 5.64
CA GLY A 18 13.06 -1.07 6.50
C GLY A 18 12.75 -0.59 7.92
N LEU A 19 11.53 -0.76 8.39
CA LEU A 19 11.08 -0.28 9.69
C LEU A 19 11.42 -1.27 10.80
N LEU A 20 12.09 -0.80 11.83
CA LEU A 20 12.34 -1.56 13.06
C LEU A 20 11.25 -1.23 14.07
N VAL A 21 10.03 -1.64 13.78
CA VAL A 21 8.86 -1.38 14.62
C VAL A 21 8.14 -2.69 14.95
N ASP A 22 7.70 -2.82 16.21
CA ASP A 22 6.91 -3.96 16.66
C ASP A 22 5.43 -3.69 16.40
N LYS A 23 4.69 -4.71 15.98
CA LYS A 23 3.24 -4.62 15.75
C LYS A 23 2.46 -4.30 17.04
N ASP A 24 3.03 -4.56 18.20
CA ASP A 24 2.45 -4.24 19.50
C ASP A 24 2.71 -2.79 19.96
N ASP A 25 3.54 -2.03 19.21
CA ASP A 25 3.82 -0.63 19.50
C ASP A 25 2.54 0.20 19.32
N PRO A 26 2.16 1.04 20.31
CA PRO A 26 0.98 1.90 20.19
C PRO A 26 1.02 2.86 18.99
N GLU A 27 2.21 3.23 18.55
CA GLU A 27 2.41 4.13 17.39
C GLU A 27 2.60 3.37 16.08
N PHE A 28 2.43 2.06 16.07
CA PHE A 28 2.67 1.22 14.87
C PHE A 28 1.97 1.75 13.64
N ASN A 29 0.66 2.02 13.72
CA ASN A 29 -0.11 2.53 12.58
C ASN A 29 0.42 3.88 12.09
N GLN A 30 0.76 4.79 13.00
CA GLN A 30 1.29 6.10 12.64
C GLN A 30 2.63 5.98 11.92
N ILE A 31 3.52 5.14 12.42
CA ILE A 31 4.85 4.90 11.82
C ILE A 31 4.71 4.31 10.43
N VAL A 32 3.86 3.29 10.28
CA VAL A 32 3.65 2.60 9.00
C VAL A 32 3.03 3.54 7.96
N TYR A 33 2.02 4.33 8.33
CA TYR A 33 1.41 5.28 7.41
C TYR A 33 2.34 6.43 7.05
N ASN A 34 3.17 6.91 7.98
CA ASN A 34 4.20 7.90 7.66
C ASN A 34 5.22 7.35 6.66
N ALA A 35 5.67 6.11 6.84
CA ALA A 35 6.58 5.47 5.92
C ALA A 35 5.96 5.29 4.53
N ALA A 36 4.70 4.87 4.46
CA ALA A 36 3.98 4.75 3.20
C ALA A 36 3.83 6.11 2.51
N HIS A 37 3.51 7.16 3.26
CA HIS A 37 3.44 8.52 2.73
C HIS A 37 4.78 8.96 2.12
N ASN A 38 5.87 8.72 2.83
CA ASN A 38 7.21 9.07 2.35
C ASN A 38 7.56 8.30 1.07
N GLN A 39 7.20 7.02 0.97
CA GLN A 39 7.40 6.24 -0.24
C GLN A 39 6.59 6.78 -1.42
N LEU A 40 5.35 7.18 -1.19
CA LEU A 40 4.50 7.78 -2.23
C LEU A 40 5.06 9.13 -2.70
N VAL A 41 5.53 9.95 -1.79
CA VAL A 41 6.17 11.24 -2.12
C VAL A 41 7.45 11.00 -2.93
N ALA A 42 8.28 10.06 -2.52
CA ALA A 42 9.49 9.69 -3.26
C ALA A 42 9.17 9.18 -4.66
N SER A 43 8.13 8.37 -4.79
CA SER A 43 7.64 7.89 -6.09
C SER A 43 7.21 9.05 -6.99
N ALA A 44 6.44 9.99 -6.45
CA ALA A 44 5.99 11.17 -7.21
C ALA A 44 7.17 12.02 -7.69
N CYS A 45 8.17 12.22 -6.83
CA CYS A 45 9.40 12.93 -7.19
C CYS A 45 10.18 12.21 -8.29
N ALA A 46 10.29 10.89 -8.19
CA ALA A 46 10.98 10.08 -9.20
C ALA A 46 10.27 10.15 -10.56
N VAL A 47 8.95 10.08 -10.58
CA VAL A 47 8.15 10.23 -11.79
C VAL A 47 8.35 11.61 -12.42
N ARG A 48 8.35 12.66 -11.61
CA ARG A 48 8.54 14.03 -12.11
C ARG A 48 9.92 14.18 -12.76
N ILE A 49 10.97 13.68 -12.13
CA ILE A 49 12.33 13.74 -12.66
C ILE A 49 12.45 12.90 -13.94
N GLY A 50 11.90 11.69 -13.93
CA GLY A 50 11.90 10.82 -15.11
C GLY A 50 11.20 11.46 -16.33
N LYS A 51 10.08 12.14 -16.09
CA LYS A 51 9.35 12.86 -17.15
C LYS A 51 10.11 14.08 -17.68
N LYS A 52 10.94 14.71 -16.84
CA LYS A 52 11.84 15.79 -17.30
C LYS A 52 12.94 15.27 -18.20
N ILE A 53 13.50 14.09 -17.88
CA ILE A 53 14.55 13.47 -18.68
C ILE A 53 13.98 13.00 -20.01
N ASN A 54 12.85 12.32 -20.00
CA ASN A 54 12.19 11.86 -21.22
C ASN A 54 10.66 11.84 -21.01
N PRO A 55 9.89 12.78 -21.61
CA PRO A 55 8.45 12.84 -21.47
C PRO A 55 7.70 11.59 -21.95
N ASN A 56 8.33 10.75 -22.77
CA ASN A 56 7.73 9.53 -23.28
C ASN A 56 7.86 8.33 -22.33
N PHE A 57 8.59 8.48 -21.22
CA PHE A 57 8.69 7.42 -20.22
C PHE A 57 7.33 7.14 -19.58
N ARG A 58 7.00 5.87 -19.49
CA ARG A 58 5.85 5.38 -18.72
C ARG A 58 6.35 4.75 -17.43
N ILE A 59 6.12 5.43 -16.33
CA ILE A 59 6.63 5.05 -15.03
C ILE A 59 5.46 4.62 -14.16
N GLY A 60 5.49 3.37 -13.72
CA GLY A 60 4.44 2.79 -12.90
C GLY A 60 4.94 2.29 -11.57
N CYS A 61 4.07 1.59 -10.88
CA CYS A 61 4.36 0.93 -9.62
C CYS A 61 3.65 -0.42 -9.59
N MET A 62 4.00 -1.26 -8.61
CA MET A 62 3.32 -2.52 -8.38
C MET A 62 2.62 -2.49 -7.02
N MET A 63 1.39 -2.94 -6.98
CA MET A 63 0.62 -3.10 -5.76
C MET A 63 0.23 -4.56 -5.59
N ALA A 64 0.23 -5.04 -4.34
CA ALA A 64 -0.36 -6.33 -4.02
C ALA A 64 -1.88 -6.17 -3.98
N ALA A 65 -2.52 -6.49 -5.08
CA ALA A 65 -3.96 -6.28 -5.27
C ALA A 65 -4.72 -7.60 -5.18
N GLY A 66 -5.71 -7.65 -4.31
CA GLY A 66 -6.63 -8.79 -4.19
C GLY A 66 -7.99 -8.31 -3.77
N SER A 67 -9.02 -8.87 -4.38
CA SER A 67 -10.41 -8.57 -4.02
C SER A 67 -10.96 -9.67 -3.13
N PHE A 68 -11.75 -9.29 -2.14
CA PHE A 68 -12.45 -10.21 -1.28
C PHE A 68 -13.86 -10.39 -1.79
N TYR A 69 -14.28 -11.63 -1.95
CA TYR A 69 -15.63 -12.00 -2.39
C TYR A 69 -16.39 -12.63 -1.24
N PRO A 70 -17.70 -12.41 -1.13
CA PRO A 70 -18.49 -13.06 -0.08
C PRO A 70 -18.53 -14.57 -0.30
N TYR A 71 -18.43 -15.32 0.80
CA TYR A 71 -18.49 -16.77 0.76
C TYR A 71 -19.88 -17.27 0.32
N SER A 72 -20.92 -16.52 0.67
CA SER A 72 -22.32 -16.79 0.31
C SER A 72 -23.09 -15.49 0.12
N CYS A 73 -24.35 -15.56 -0.27
CA CYS A 73 -25.23 -14.39 -0.34
C CYS A 73 -25.82 -13.98 1.02
N ASN A 74 -25.38 -14.61 2.11
CA ASN A 74 -25.75 -14.17 3.46
C ASN A 74 -25.29 -12.73 3.69
N PRO A 75 -26.15 -11.83 4.22
CA PRO A 75 -25.79 -10.44 4.44
C PRO A 75 -24.53 -10.25 5.30
N ASN A 76 -24.28 -11.13 6.26
CA ASN A 76 -23.08 -11.07 7.08
C ASN A 76 -21.81 -11.33 6.26
N ASP A 77 -21.83 -12.30 5.36
CA ASP A 77 -20.70 -12.62 4.48
C ASP A 77 -20.45 -11.48 3.50
N VAL A 78 -21.50 -10.90 2.94
CA VAL A 78 -21.40 -9.75 2.03
C VAL A 78 -20.83 -8.53 2.75
N MET A 79 -21.27 -8.26 3.97
CA MET A 79 -20.77 -7.15 4.76
C MET A 79 -19.29 -7.34 5.12
N GLU A 80 -18.89 -8.54 5.48
CA GLU A 80 -17.50 -8.84 5.83
C GLU A 80 -16.56 -8.67 4.63
N ALA A 81 -16.98 -9.15 3.46
CA ALA A 81 -16.22 -8.94 2.23
C ALA A 81 -16.08 -7.44 1.91
N ARG A 82 -17.14 -6.65 2.08
CA ARG A 82 -17.12 -5.21 1.88
C ARG A 82 -16.16 -4.52 2.85
N ILE A 83 -16.20 -4.87 4.12
CA ILE A 83 -15.32 -4.30 5.14
C ILE A 83 -13.85 -4.60 4.79
N SER A 84 -13.56 -5.85 4.41
CA SER A 84 -12.20 -6.26 4.03
C SER A 84 -11.72 -5.51 2.80
N ASN A 85 -12.55 -5.35 1.77
CA ASN A 85 -12.19 -4.58 0.59
C ASN A 85 -11.93 -3.10 0.93
N ASN A 86 -12.79 -2.48 1.73
CA ASN A 86 -12.60 -1.09 2.15
C ASN A 86 -11.33 -0.89 2.96
N LYS A 87 -10.99 -1.84 3.81
CA LYS A 87 -9.78 -1.79 4.63
C LYS A 87 -8.51 -1.86 3.80
N ASN A 88 -8.55 -2.58 2.68
CA ASN A 88 -7.38 -2.75 1.81
C ASN A 88 -7.28 -1.70 0.71
N TRP A 89 -8.40 -1.09 0.30
CA TRP A 89 -8.44 -0.23 -0.89
C TRP A 89 -8.86 1.22 -0.63
N ALA A 90 -9.36 1.51 0.56
CA ALA A 90 -9.81 2.86 0.90
C ALA A 90 -8.69 3.74 1.45
#